data_e092798f15e653a80eacdf1afe62a615
#
_entry.id   e092798f15e653a80eacdf1afe62a615
#
_cell.length_a   1.000
_cell.length_b   1.000
_cell.length_c   1.000
_cell.angle_alpha   90.00
_cell.angle_beta   90.00
_cell.angle_gamma   90.00
#
_symmetry.space_group_name_H-M   'P 1'
#
loop_
_entity.id
_entity.type
_entity.pdbx_description
1 polymer ?
#
loop_
_entity_poly.entity_id
_entity_poly.type
_entity_poly.pdbx_seq_one_letter_code
_entity_poly.pdbx_strand_id
1 'polypeptide(L)'
;MTLKQKQALLAYLGCYDGPLDGLFGEKSQRATIDFQRAYMEHEDVDGIFGAATEKRILEVIATVEEPVDKKPDSTDCTADYTNVQNNNTENSTDGSTGTAWDEIKYFKKPEFACKCGKYCDGYPAEIDMNMVKIADEIRSRIGKPIHINSGLRCKTHNANVGGVSNSQHLFGNAADLGCPSGCTPEQMASVAESIMGNTGGIGTYSWGIHIDTRSAKSRWNG
;
A
#
# COMPACT_ATOMS: atom_id res chain seq x y z
N MET A 1 1.06 12.21 10.36
CA MET A 1 -0.24 12.46 9.66
C MET A 1 -0.90 11.14 9.34
N THR A 2 -2.25 11.01 9.45
CA THR A 2 -2.99 9.77 9.09
C THR A 2 -3.14 9.64 7.58
N LEU A 3 -3.41 8.42 7.05
CA LEU A 3 -3.65 8.21 5.62
C LEU A 3 -4.85 9.00 5.09
N LYS A 4 -5.94 9.09 5.86
CA LYS A 4 -7.07 9.95 5.49
C LYS A 4 -6.69 11.42 5.37
N GLN A 5 -5.82 11.92 6.24
CA GLN A 5 -5.31 13.29 6.16
C GLN A 5 -4.43 13.47 4.91
N LYS A 6 -3.59 12.49 4.57
CA LYS A 6 -2.78 12.52 3.34
C LYS A 6 -3.67 12.55 2.09
N GLN A 7 -4.68 11.68 2.03
CA GLN A 7 -5.67 11.69 0.95
C GLN A 7 -6.42 13.03 0.87
N ALA A 8 -6.83 13.59 2.02
CA ALA A 8 -7.53 14.87 2.07
C ALA A 8 -6.66 16.04 1.55
N LEU A 9 -5.37 16.07 1.88
CA LEU A 9 -4.46 17.09 1.38
C LEU A 9 -4.21 16.96 -0.13
N LEU A 10 -4.04 15.73 -0.64
CA LEU A 10 -3.94 15.48 -2.07
C LEU A 10 -5.23 15.87 -2.81
N ALA A 11 -6.40 15.58 -2.21
CA ALA A 11 -7.69 15.99 -2.76
C ALA A 11 -7.88 17.51 -2.76
N TYR A 12 -7.47 18.19 -1.68
CA TYR A 12 -7.51 19.64 -1.58
C TYR A 12 -6.71 20.33 -2.70
N LEU A 13 -5.57 19.74 -3.06
CA LEU A 13 -4.73 20.23 -4.17
C LEU A 13 -5.16 19.71 -5.55
N GLY A 14 -6.28 18.99 -5.65
CA GLY A 14 -6.80 18.47 -6.92
C GLY A 14 -6.05 17.27 -7.49
N CYS A 15 -5.10 16.70 -6.73
CA CYS A 15 -4.32 15.54 -7.16
C CYS A 15 -5.04 14.19 -6.90
N TYR A 16 -6.08 14.17 -6.04
CA TYR A 16 -6.77 12.94 -5.64
C TYR A 16 -8.28 13.06 -5.79
N ASP A 17 -8.88 12.11 -6.51
CA ASP A 17 -10.33 12.03 -6.77
C ASP A 17 -11.00 10.78 -6.15
N GLY A 18 -10.25 10.06 -5.31
CA GLY A 18 -10.72 8.83 -4.67
C GLY A 18 -11.44 9.07 -3.33
N PRO A 19 -11.98 8.01 -2.72
CA PRO A 19 -12.59 8.08 -1.40
C PRO A 19 -11.53 8.36 -0.31
N LEU A 20 -11.87 9.16 0.68
CA LEU A 20 -11.03 9.41 1.86
C LEU A 20 -11.16 8.26 2.87
N ASP A 21 -10.82 7.06 2.45
CA ASP A 21 -11.01 5.81 3.19
C ASP A 21 -9.86 5.47 4.13
N GLY A 22 -8.70 6.12 3.94
CA GLY A 22 -7.47 5.82 4.67
C GLY A 22 -6.75 4.59 4.12
N LEU A 23 -7.12 4.11 2.91
CA LEU A 23 -6.42 3.04 2.22
C LEU A 23 -5.49 3.66 1.16
N PHE A 24 -4.19 3.44 1.32
CA PHE A 24 -3.20 4.00 0.39
C PHE A 24 -2.98 3.03 -0.79
N GLY A 25 -4.02 2.87 -1.63
CA GLY A 25 -3.99 2.07 -2.85
C GLY A 25 -3.41 2.84 -4.05
N GLU A 26 -3.58 2.26 -5.24
CA GLU A 26 -3.06 2.80 -6.51
C GLU A 26 -3.47 4.26 -6.76
N LYS A 27 -4.72 4.62 -6.46
CA LYS A 27 -5.20 6.00 -6.62
C LYS A 27 -4.44 6.99 -5.74
N SER A 28 -4.21 6.64 -4.47
CA SER A 28 -3.45 7.49 -3.55
C SER A 28 -1.99 7.59 -3.94
N GLN A 29 -1.39 6.49 -4.41
CA GLN A 29 -0.03 6.46 -4.91
C GLN A 29 0.13 7.32 -6.17
N ARG A 30 -0.79 7.19 -7.13
CA ARG A 30 -0.80 7.99 -8.35
C ARG A 30 -0.94 9.48 -8.03
N ALA A 31 -1.87 9.83 -7.15
CA ALA A 31 -2.04 11.20 -6.67
C ALA A 31 -0.77 11.76 -6.01
N THR A 32 -0.05 10.91 -5.26
CA THR A 32 1.24 11.30 -4.67
C THR A 32 2.29 11.56 -5.75
N ILE A 33 2.39 10.71 -6.78
CA ILE A 33 3.28 10.90 -7.92
C ILE A 33 2.93 12.20 -8.66
N ASP A 34 1.65 12.44 -8.90
CA ASP A 34 1.19 13.63 -9.61
C ASP A 34 1.52 14.91 -8.81
N PHE A 35 1.31 14.89 -7.49
CA PHE A 35 1.76 15.97 -6.60
C PHE A 35 3.27 16.16 -6.64
N GLN A 36 4.05 15.10 -6.49
CA GLN A 36 5.52 15.17 -6.51
C GLN A 36 6.05 15.71 -7.83
N ARG A 37 5.49 15.30 -8.97
CA ARG A 37 5.84 15.82 -10.29
C ARG A 37 5.55 17.32 -10.45
N ALA A 38 4.48 17.79 -9.84
CA ALA A 38 4.06 19.19 -9.94
C ALA A 38 4.86 20.12 -9.01
N TYR A 39 5.34 19.63 -7.87
CA TYR A 39 5.83 20.47 -6.78
C TYR A 39 7.19 20.08 -6.20
N MET A 40 7.81 18.99 -6.66
CA MET A 40 9.11 18.51 -6.18
C MET A 40 10.08 18.29 -7.34
N GLU A 41 11.38 18.13 -7.04
CA GLU A 41 12.40 17.83 -8.04
C GLU A 41 12.19 16.40 -8.61
N HIS A 42 12.60 16.19 -9.85
CA HIS A 42 12.38 14.92 -10.56
C HIS A 42 12.96 13.71 -9.82
N GLU A 43 14.06 13.88 -9.10
CA GLU A 43 14.72 12.83 -8.29
C GLU A 43 13.91 12.43 -7.07
N ASP A 44 12.99 13.26 -6.60
CA ASP A 44 12.12 13.02 -5.44
C ASP A 44 10.75 12.43 -5.80
N VAL A 45 10.50 12.16 -7.09
CA VAL A 45 9.26 11.56 -7.57
C VAL A 45 9.31 10.05 -7.37
N ASP A 46 8.84 9.57 -6.24
CA ASP A 46 8.91 8.16 -5.84
C ASP A 46 7.54 7.51 -5.54
N GLY A 47 6.47 8.29 -5.58
CA GLY A 47 5.12 7.83 -5.24
C GLY A 47 4.91 7.53 -3.75
N ILE A 48 5.88 7.88 -2.90
CA ILE A 48 5.82 7.66 -1.45
C ILE A 48 5.39 8.96 -0.77
N PHE A 49 4.26 8.97 -0.09
CA PHE A 49 3.85 10.08 0.75
C PHE A 49 4.61 10.03 2.09
N GLY A 50 5.92 10.25 2.02
CA GLY A 50 6.83 10.29 3.17
C GLY A 50 6.96 11.68 3.78
N ALA A 51 7.94 11.85 4.69
CA ALA A 51 8.17 13.12 5.39
C ALA A 51 8.52 14.28 4.43
N ALA A 52 9.26 14.03 3.35
CA ALA A 52 9.60 15.04 2.35
C ALA A 52 8.34 15.53 1.62
N THR A 53 7.49 14.61 1.17
CA THR A 53 6.21 14.93 0.52
C THR A 53 5.26 15.63 1.50
N GLU A 54 5.19 15.17 2.75
CA GLU A 54 4.38 15.80 3.80
C GLU A 54 4.82 17.25 4.05
N LYS A 55 6.12 17.49 4.18
CA LYS A 55 6.66 18.83 4.33
C LYS A 55 6.31 19.70 3.13
N ARG A 56 6.54 19.19 1.92
CA ARG A 56 6.30 19.96 0.69
C ARG A 56 4.83 20.30 0.49
N ILE A 57 3.91 19.36 0.76
CA ILE A 57 2.47 19.61 0.60
C ILE A 57 1.98 20.69 1.58
N LEU A 58 2.48 20.71 2.81
CA LEU A 58 2.16 21.75 3.77
C LEU A 58 2.71 23.12 3.38
N GLU A 59 3.91 23.17 2.80
CA GLU A 59 4.47 24.41 2.23
C GLU A 59 3.62 24.93 1.08
N VAL A 60 3.21 24.06 0.15
CA VAL A 60 2.35 24.41 -0.98
C VAL A 60 1.01 24.96 -0.49
N ILE A 61 0.36 24.27 0.45
CA ILE A 61 -0.94 24.71 1.02
C ILE A 61 -0.79 26.06 1.73
N ALA A 62 0.29 26.28 2.44
CA ALA A 62 0.53 27.56 3.11
C ALA A 62 0.71 28.76 2.14
N THR A 63 1.04 28.50 0.88
CA THR A 63 1.17 29.53 -0.16
C THR A 63 -0.10 29.77 -0.96
N VAL A 64 -1.11 28.89 -0.85
CA VAL A 64 -2.40 29.02 -1.52
C VAL A 64 -3.32 29.88 -0.66
N GLU A 65 -3.39 31.17 -0.96
CA GLU A 65 -4.42 32.07 -0.40
C GLU A 65 -5.74 31.80 -1.12
N GLU A 66 -6.70 31.17 -0.40
CA GLU A 66 -8.09 30.85 -0.80
C GLU A 66 -8.28 29.70 -1.83
N PRO A 67 -9.35 28.90 -1.69
CA PRO A 67 -9.62 27.79 -2.60
C PRO A 67 -9.93 28.31 -3.99
N VAL A 68 -9.07 28.02 -4.94
CA VAL A 68 -9.35 28.30 -6.35
C VAL A 68 -10.29 27.23 -6.85
N ASP A 69 -11.58 27.59 -7.03
CA ASP A 69 -12.51 26.89 -7.90
C ASP A 69 -11.99 26.94 -9.35
N LYS A 70 -10.99 26.13 -9.65
CA LYS A 70 -10.58 25.86 -11.04
C LYS A 70 -10.22 24.39 -11.17
N LYS A 71 -11.23 23.64 -11.64
CA LYS A 71 -11.03 22.40 -12.35
C LYS A 71 -10.02 22.65 -13.47
N PRO A 72 -8.91 21.90 -13.55
CA PRO A 72 -8.04 22.00 -14.71
C PRO A 72 -8.83 21.56 -15.94
N ASP A 73 -8.77 22.36 -16.97
CA ASP A 73 -9.37 22.10 -18.27
C ASP A 73 -8.88 20.76 -18.80
N SER A 74 -9.82 19.81 -18.91
CA SER A 74 -9.56 18.47 -19.38
C SER A 74 -9.56 18.47 -20.90
N THR A 75 -8.39 18.54 -21.51
CA THR A 75 -8.26 18.08 -22.89
C THR A 75 -7.51 16.76 -22.89
N ASP A 76 -8.30 15.76 -23.22
CA ASP A 76 -7.96 14.50 -23.85
C ASP A 76 -7.43 13.35 -22.99
N CYS A 77 -8.36 12.55 -22.49
CA CYS A 77 -8.26 11.08 -22.43
C CYS A 77 -9.68 10.51 -22.34
N THR A 78 -10.32 10.35 -23.49
CA THR A 78 -11.54 9.55 -23.61
C THR A 78 -11.19 8.05 -23.46
N ALA A 79 -11.59 7.46 -22.36
CA ALA A 79 -11.87 6.04 -22.28
C ALA A 79 -13.13 5.85 -21.43
N ASP A 80 -14.15 5.47 -22.13
CA ASP A 80 -15.51 5.17 -21.75
C ASP A 80 -15.58 4.03 -20.72
N TYR A 81 -16.09 4.27 -19.54
CA TYR A 81 -16.61 3.23 -18.65
C TYR A 81 -17.96 3.65 -18.11
N THR A 82 -18.97 3.21 -18.82
CA THR A 82 -20.36 3.26 -18.38
C THR A 82 -20.62 2.31 -17.23
N ASN A 83 -21.14 2.89 -16.15
CA ASN A 83 -22.25 2.42 -15.34
C ASN A 83 -22.17 1.04 -14.66
N VAL A 84 -21.96 1.05 -13.32
CA VAL A 84 -22.70 0.15 -12.43
C VAL A 84 -23.15 0.95 -11.21
N GLN A 85 -24.46 1.20 -11.18
CA GLN A 85 -25.16 1.62 -9.97
C GLN A 85 -25.13 0.47 -8.97
N ASN A 86 -24.76 0.76 -7.72
CA ASN A 86 -25.27 -0.01 -6.60
C ASN A 86 -25.62 0.94 -5.45
N ASN A 87 -26.92 1.04 -5.28
CA ASN A 87 -27.57 1.44 -4.05
C ASN A 87 -27.13 0.48 -2.93
N ASN A 88 -26.69 1.01 -1.83
CA ASN A 88 -27.05 0.45 -0.54
C ASN A 88 -27.01 1.49 0.56
N THR A 89 -28.17 1.64 1.07
CA THR A 89 -28.78 2.28 2.21
C THR A 89 -27.92 2.26 3.47
N GLU A 90 -28.00 3.39 4.15
CA GLU A 90 -27.60 3.64 5.54
C GLU A 90 -27.99 2.52 6.51
N ASN A 91 -27.13 2.18 7.43
CA ASN A 91 -27.48 2.33 8.84
C ASN A 91 -26.34 1.93 9.82
N SER A 92 -26.31 2.70 10.91
CA SER A 92 -25.92 2.33 12.27
C SER A 92 -24.50 2.60 12.74
N THR A 93 -24.42 3.71 13.46
CA THR A 93 -23.70 3.93 14.73
C THR A 93 -23.30 2.64 15.46
N ASP A 94 -21.99 2.46 15.64
CA ASP A 94 -21.44 2.02 16.93
C ASP A 94 -20.03 2.56 17.10
N GLY A 95 -19.80 3.20 18.22
CA GLY A 95 -18.53 3.78 18.62
C GLY A 95 -17.54 2.71 19.04
N SER A 96 -16.93 2.01 18.07
CA SER A 96 -15.78 1.15 18.31
C SER A 96 -14.51 1.89 17.92
N THR A 97 -13.70 2.25 18.90
CA THR A 97 -12.33 2.76 18.73
C THR A 97 -11.34 1.65 18.39
N GLY A 98 -11.79 0.57 17.76
CA GLY A 98 -10.96 -0.52 17.29
C GLY A 98 -10.00 -0.04 16.19
N THR A 99 -8.74 -0.42 16.28
CA THR A 99 -7.77 -0.19 15.21
C THR A 99 -7.96 -1.23 14.12
N ALA A 100 -7.56 -0.94 12.87
CA ALA A 100 -7.61 -1.91 11.76
C ALA A 100 -6.83 -3.22 12.09
N TRP A 101 -5.93 -3.18 13.07
CA TRP A 101 -5.18 -4.32 13.57
C TRP A 101 -5.97 -5.25 14.49
N ASP A 102 -7.08 -4.80 15.06
CA ASP A 102 -7.91 -5.63 15.95
C ASP A 102 -8.64 -6.74 15.18
N GLU A 103 -8.79 -6.58 13.86
CA GLU A 103 -9.33 -7.60 12.95
C GLU A 103 -8.30 -8.68 12.55
N ILE A 104 -7.00 -8.44 12.81
CA ILE A 104 -5.91 -9.34 12.41
C ILE A 104 -5.68 -10.38 13.52
N LYS A 105 -5.86 -11.65 13.16
CA LYS A 105 -5.83 -12.75 14.14
C LYS A 105 -4.41 -13.22 14.48
N TYR A 106 -3.55 -13.30 13.48
CA TYR A 106 -2.28 -14.03 13.61
C TYR A 106 -1.04 -13.15 13.59
N PHE A 107 -1.14 -11.95 13.06
CA PHE A 107 0.00 -11.04 12.91
C PHE A 107 -0.17 -9.76 13.71
N LYS A 108 0.96 -9.13 14.02
CA LYS A 108 1.00 -7.84 14.68
C LYS A 108 1.87 -6.86 13.89
N LYS A 109 1.55 -5.58 13.99
CA LYS A 109 2.23 -4.50 13.27
C LYS A 109 3.76 -4.58 13.32
N PRO A 110 4.43 -4.88 14.48
CA PRO A 110 5.89 -4.95 14.53
C PRO A 110 6.53 -6.02 13.65
N GLU A 111 5.80 -7.08 13.26
CA GLU A 111 6.34 -8.12 12.39
C GLU A 111 6.60 -7.60 10.97
N PHE A 112 5.87 -6.57 10.54
CA PHE A 112 6.01 -5.94 9.24
C PHE A 112 7.00 -4.78 9.20
N ALA A 113 7.60 -4.42 10.32
CA ALA A 113 8.56 -3.32 10.40
C ALA A 113 9.80 -3.58 9.52
N CYS A 114 10.37 -2.50 8.99
CA CYS A 114 11.62 -2.54 8.25
C CYS A 114 12.78 -3.03 9.15
N LYS A 115 13.47 -4.08 8.71
CA LYS A 115 14.54 -4.73 9.46
C LYS A 115 15.92 -4.12 9.23
N CYS A 116 16.01 -2.83 8.85
CA CYS A 116 17.27 -2.16 8.56
C CYS A 116 18.14 -1.87 9.79
N GLY A 117 17.55 -1.86 10.98
CA GLY A 117 18.24 -1.65 12.27
C GLY A 117 18.69 -0.21 12.56
N LYS A 118 18.91 0.65 11.53
CA LYS A 118 19.50 1.98 11.74
C LYS A 118 19.15 3.05 10.69
N TYR A 119 18.54 2.69 9.56
CA TYR A 119 18.31 3.65 8.47
C TYR A 119 16.92 4.30 8.53
N CYS A 120 16.01 3.75 9.31
CA CYS A 120 14.69 4.29 9.60
C CYS A 120 14.18 3.79 10.95
N ASP A 121 13.05 4.32 11.39
CA ASP A 121 12.35 3.96 12.64
C ASP A 121 11.57 2.62 12.56
N GLY A 122 11.72 1.89 11.45
CA GLY A 122 10.99 0.65 11.18
C GLY A 122 9.75 0.84 10.29
N TYR A 123 9.24 2.04 10.17
CA TYR A 123 8.00 2.32 9.43
C TYR A 123 8.16 3.43 8.37
N PRO A 124 9.00 3.20 7.34
CA PRO A 124 9.27 4.20 6.29
C PRO A 124 8.07 4.50 5.39
N ALA A 125 7.05 3.64 5.41
CA ALA A 125 5.77 3.81 4.75
C ALA A 125 4.65 3.24 5.62
N GLU A 126 3.40 3.55 5.29
CA GLU A 126 2.24 2.90 5.91
C GLU A 126 2.12 1.46 5.44
N ILE A 127 1.60 0.60 6.31
CA ILE A 127 1.36 -0.80 5.98
C ILE A 127 -0.03 -0.91 5.35
N ASP A 128 -0.12 -1.49 4.16
CA ASP A 128 -1.40 -1.78 3.51
C ASP A 128 -2.13 -2.89 4.27
N MET A 129 -3.26 -2.55 4.87
CA MET A 129 -4.06 -3.51 5.64
C MET A 129 -4.69 -4.60 4.77
N ASN A 130 -4.87 -4.38 3.45
CA ASN A 130 -5.31 -5.45 2.56
C ASN A 130 -4.23 -6.51 2.41
N MET A 131 -2.96 -6.10 2.26
CA MET A 131 -1.82 -7.03 2.26
C MET A 131 -1.75 -7.82 3.57
N VAL A 132 -1.94 -7.16 4.72
CA VAL A 132 -1.96 -7.82 6.04
C VAL A 132 -3.10 -8.83 6.15
N LYS A 133 -4.32 -8.47 5.72
CA LYS A 133 -5.49 -9.36 5.71
C LYS A 133 -5.26 -10.58 4.80
N ILE A 134 -4.65 -10.40 3.64
CA ILE A 134 -4.26 -11.50 2.75
C ILE A 134 -3.27 -12.43 3.44
N ALA A 135 -2.23 -11.89 4.08
CA ALA A 135 -1.25 -12.68 4.82
C ALA A 135 -1.90 -13.47 5.97
N ASP A 136 -2.81 -12.82 6.71
CA ASP A 136 -3.55 -13.44 7.83
C ASP A 136 -4.44 -14.59 7.36
N GLU A 137 -5.14 -14.41 6.24
CA GLU A 137 -5.97 -15.42 5.62
C GLU A 137 -5.14 -16.59 5.05
N ILE A 138 -3.98 -16.33 4.43
CA ILE A 138 -3.05 -17.38 3.99
C ILE A 138 -2.64 -18.23 5.20
N ARG A 139 -2.22 -17.59 6.30
CA ARG A 139 -1.84 -18.29 7.52
C ARG A 139 -3.01 -19.10 8.10
N SER A 140 -4.23 -18.56 8.06
CA SER A 140 -5.45 -19.24 8.51
C SER A 140 -5.69 -20.51 7.72
N ARG A 141 -5.62 -20.47 6.39
CA ARG A 141 -5.86 -21.63 5.51
C ARG A 141 -4.75 -22.67 5.57
N ILE A 142 -3.51 -22.22 5.70
CA ILE A 142 -2.35 -23.13 5.88
C ILE A 142 -2.44 -23.84 7.25
N GLY A 143 -3.02 -23.20 8.27
CA GLY A 143 -3.20 -23.76 9.61
C GLY A 143 -1.88 -23.94 10.38
N LYS A 144 -0.81 -23.26 9.97
CA LYS A 144 0.53 -23.36 10.57
C LYS A 144 1.13 -21.96 10.83
N PRO A 145 2.02 -21.83 11.82
CA PRO A 145 2.71 -20.56 12.06
C PRO A 145 3.52 -20.12 10.83
N ILE A 146 3.23 -18.96 10.31
CA ILE A 146 3.97 -18.30 9.22
C ILE A 146 4.71 -17.10 9.82
N HIS A 147 5.96 -16.90 9.45
CA HIS A 147 6.77 -15.75 9.83
C HIS A 147 6.83 -14.73 8.71
N ILE A 148 6.84 -13.45 9.05
CA ILE A 148 7.12 -12.37 8.10
C ILE A 148 8.64 -12.25 7.96
N ASN A 149 9.19 -12.72 6.84
CA ASN A 149 10.61 -12.61 6.54
C ASN A 149 10.99 -11.16 6.24
N SER A 150 10.13 -10.44 5.51
CA SER A 150 10.27 -9.02 5.20
C SER A 150 8.90 -8.39 5.02
N GLY A 151 8.65 -7.28 5.68
CA GLY A 151 7.52 -6.40 5.45
C GLY A 151 8.01 -5.11 4.77
N LEU A 152 7.89 -3.99 5.46
CA LEU A 152 8.42 -2.70 5.00
C LEU A 152 9.92 -2.73 4.74
N ARG A 153 10.34 -1.97 3.73
CA ARG A 153 11.75 -1.67 3.48
C ARG A 153 11.94 -0.18 3.24
N CYS A 154 12.90 0.45 3.91
CA CYS A 154 13.36 1.77 3.50
C CYS A 154 14.26 1.66 2.25
N LYS A 155 14.47 2.76 1.53
CA LYS A 155 15.27 2.77 0.29
C LYS A 155 16.65 2.14 0.48
N THR A 156 17.35 2.52 1.55
CA THR A 156 18.69 1.99 1.86
C THR A 156 18.66 0.48 2.14
N HIS A 157 17.69 0.02 2.93
CA HIS A 157 17.55 -1.41 3.19
C HIS A 157 17.23 -2.19 1.91
N ASN A 158 16.32 -1.68 1.10
CA ASN A 158 15.95 -2.30 -0.17
C ASN A 158 17.15 -2.44 -1.11
N ALA A 159 17.97 -1.39 -1.25
CA ALA A 159 19.20 -1.44 -2.04
C ALA A 159 20.20 -2.47 -1.48
N ASN A 160 20.38 -2.51 -0.15
CA ASN A 160 21.32 -3.43 0.51
C ASN A 160 20.94 -4.92 0.33
N VAL A 161 19.64 -5.21 0.19
CA VAL A 161 19.18 -6.60 -0.05
C VAL A 161 18.95 -6.91 -1.53
N GLY A 162 19.40 -6.03 -2.45
CA GLY A 162 19.28 -6.24 -3.89
C GLY A 162 17.86 -6.07 -4.44
N GLY A 163 16.97 -5.38 -3.73
CA GLY A 163 15.62 -5.13 -4.18
C GLY A 163 15.57 -4.12 -5.34
N VAL A 164 14.62 -4.31 -6.25
CA VAL A 164 14.38 -3.38 -7.36
C VAL A 164 13.94 -2.01 -6.86
N SER A 165 14.23 -0.94 -7.61
CA SER A 165 13.96 0.45 -7.21
C SER A 165 12.47 0.75 -6.99
N ASN A 166 11.57 0.00 -7.66
CA ASN A 166 10.11 0.11 -7.54
C ASN A 166 9.50 -1.07 -6.74
N SER A 167 10.25 -1.63 -5.79
CA SER A 167 9.79 -2.74 -4.95
C SER A 167 8.56 -2.36 -4.13
N GLN A 168 7.55 -3.24 -4.11
CA GLN A 168 6.30 -3.03 -3.35
C GLN A 168 6.53 -2.96 -1.83
N HIS A 169 7.63 -3.50 -1.32
CA HIS A 169 8.06 -3.34 0.08
C HIS A 169 8.37 -1.88 0.47
N LEU A 170 8.79 -1.05 -0.50
CA LEU A 170 9.03 0.39 -0.28
C LEU A 170 7.74 1.16 0.00
N PHE A 171 6.62 0.66 -0.53
CA PHE A 171 5.30 1.29 -0.45
C PHE A 171 4.42 0.71 0.66
N GLY A 172 4.89 -0.31 1.38
CA GLY A 172 4.11 -1.00 2.40
C GLY A 172 3.08 -1.99 1.87
N ASN A 173 3.11 -2.26 0.58
CA ASN A 173 2.13 -3.09 -0.13
C ASN A 173 2.56 -4.55 -0.26
N ALA A 174 3.68 -4.97 0.34
CA ALA A 174 4.23 -6.31 0.16
C ALA A 174 4.69 -6.94 1.47
N ALA A 175 4.63 -8.27 1.49
CA ALA A 175 5.24 -9.11 2.51
C ALA A 175 5.87 -10.37 1.92
N ASP A 176 7.00 -10.74 2.48
CA ASP A 176 7.69 -12.02 2.25
C ASP A 176 7.32 -12.97 3.39
N LEU A 177 6.58 -14.04 3.07
CA LEU A 177 6.07 -15.03 4.00
C LEU A 177 6.95 -16.27 3.99
N GLY A 178 7.55 -16.60 5.14
CA GLY A 178 8.37 -17.80 5.28
C GLY A 178 7.55 -19.09 5.25
N CYS A 179 8.05 -20.11 4.54
CA CYS A 179 7.36 -21.39 4.45
C CYS A 179 7.46 -22.16 5.78
N PRO A 180 6.34 -22.53 6.42
CA PRO A 180 6.36 -23.28 7.66
C PRO A 180 6.72 -24.76 7.43
N SER A 181 7.27 -25.42 8.45
CA SER A 181 7.59 -26.85 8.40
C SER A 181 6.40 -27.71 7.98
N GLY A 182 6.63 -28.64 7.05
CA GLY A 182 5.61 -29.50 6.48
C GLY A 182 4.58 -28.80 5.58
N CYS A 183 4.99 -27.69 4.99
CA CYS A 183 4.33 -27.01 3.88
C CYS A 183 5.37 -26.76 2.78
N THR A 184 4.95 -26.56 1.54
CA THR A 184 5.84 -26.13 0.45
C THR A 184 5.47 -24.74 -0.02
N PRO A 185 6.44 -24.00 -0.61
CA PRO A 185 6.14 -22.67 -1.18
C PRO A 185 5.03 -22.71 -2.24
N GLU A 186 4.95 -23.79 -3.04
CA GLU A 186 3.92 -23.97 -4.06
C GLU A 186 2.53 -24.15 -3.44
N GLN A 187 2.44 -24.84 -2.29
CA GLN A 187 1.19 -24.93 -1.54
C GLN A 187 0.76 -23.56 -1.00
N MET A 188 1.70 -22.78 -0.47
CA MET A 188 1.43 -21.41 -0.04
C MET A 188 0.99 -20.53 -1.21
N ALA A 189 1.69 -20.61 -2.34
CA ALA A 189 1.35 -19.86 -3.55
C ALA A 189 -0.04 -20.23 -4.09
N SER A 190 -0.42 -21.51 -4.04
CA SER A 190 -1.75 -21.97 -4.43
C SER A 190 -2.84 -21.40 -3.52
N VAL A 191 -2.60 -21.33 -2.22
CA VAL A 191 -3.52 -20.70 -1.26
C VAL A 191 -3.62 -19.22 -1.54
N ALA A 192 -2.48 -18.51 -1.72
CA ALA A 192 -2.45 -17.10 -2.07
C ALA A 192 -3.21 -16.80 -3.37
N GLU A 193 -3.02 -17.64 -4.40
CA GLU A 193 -3.75 -17.53 -5.69
C GLU A 193 -5.28 -17.64 -5.49
N SER A 194 -5.74 -18.55 -4.64
CA SER A 194 -7.17 -18.72 -4.35
C SER A 194 -7.80 -17.51 -3.63
N ILE A 195 -6.99 -16.71 -2.93
CA ILE A 195 -7.43 -15.51 -2.22
C ILE A 195 -7.35 -14.28 -3.15
N MET A 196 -6.24 -14.13 -3.87
CA MET A 196 -5.91 -12.93 -4.64
C MET A 196 -6.49 -12.94 -6.06
N GLY A 197 -6.73 -14.13 -6.64
CA GLY A 197 -7.36 -14.28 -7.95
C GLY A 197 -6.61 -13.55 -9.07
N ASN A 198 -7.25 -12.57 -9.67
CA ASN A 198 -6.73 -11.84 -10.85
C ASN A 198 -5.98 -10.56 -10.50
N THR A 199 -5.66 -10.32 -9.25
CA THR A 199 -4.93 -9.12 -8.80
C THR A 199 -3.66 -9.50 -8.03
N GLY A 200 -2.84 -8.50 -7.74
CA GLY A 200 -1.68 -8.63 -6.88
C GLY A 200 -0.53 -9.45 -7.43
N GLY A 201 0.59 -9.36 -6.77
CA GLY A 201 1.80 -10.12 -7.05
C GLY A 201 1.94 -11.34 -6.16
N ILE A 202 2.34 -12.49 -6.73
CA ILE A 202 2.78 -13.68 -6.00
C ILE A 202 4.09 -14.15 -6.60
N GLY A 203 5.15 -14.12 -5.79
CA GLY A 203 6.45 -14.72 -6.12
C GLY A 203 6.68 -15.98 -5.31
N THR A 204 7.08 -17.08 -5.95
CA THR A 204 7.39 -18.34 -5.28
C THR A 204 8.89 -18.52 -5.21
N TYR A 205 9.42 -18.78 -4.00
CA TYR A 205 10.83 -18.92 -3.71
C TYR A 205 11.08 -20.16 -2.87
N SER A 206 12.30 -20.65 -2.83
CA SER A 206 12.66 -21.82 -2.01
C SER A 206 12.40 -21.65 -0.51
N TRP A 207 12.38 -20.42 -0.01
CA TRP A 207 12.14 -20.07 1.40
C TRP A 207 10.69 -19.76 1.74
N GLY A 208 9.79 -19.60 0.75
CA GLY A 208 8.39 -19.22 0.95
C GLY A 208 7.83 -18.44 -0.23
N ILE A 209 6.97 -17.47 0.04
CA ILE A 209 6.33 -16.66 -0.99
C ILE A 209 6.44 -15.16 -0.71
N HIS A 210 6.56 -14.38 -1.77
CA HIS A 210 6.25 -12.97 -1.78
C HIS A 210 4.78 -12.75 -2.13
N ILE A 211 4.11 -11.83 -1.46
CA ILE A 211 2.79 -11.33 -1.84
C ILE A 211 2.81 -9.81 -1.90
N ASP A 212 2.06 -9.22 -2.83
CA ASP A 212 1.82 -7.78 -2.87
C ASP A 212 0.45 -7.43 -3.45
N THR A 213 -0.05 -6.25 -3.15
CA THR A 213 -1.38 -5.76 -3.51
C THR A 213 -1.40 -4.85 -4.75
N ARG A 214 -0.42 -5.00 -5.67
CA ARG A 214 -0.50 -4.30 -6.96
C ARG A 214 -1.81 -4.63 -7.68
N SER A 215 -2.33 -3.70 -8.47
CA SER A 215 -3.60 -3.87 -9.19
C SER A 215 -3.54 -4.97 -10.26
N ALA A 216 -2.43 -5.05 -10.99
CA ALA A 216 -2.24 -6.04 -12.04
C ALA A 216 -1.76 -7.38 -11.49
N LYS A 217 -2.33 -8.48 -12.01
CA LYS A 217 -1.86 -9.83 -11.70
C LYS A 217 -0.41 -10.01 -12.13
N SER A 218 0.43 -10.46 -11.23
CA SER A 218 1.83 -10.81 -11.50
C SER A 218 2.19 -12.11 -10.76
N ARG A 219 2.80 -13.06 -11.47
CA ARG A 219 3.22 -14.37 -10.94
C ARG A 219 4.60 -14.69 -11.45
N TRP A 220 5.51 -15.09 -10.53
CA TRP A 220 6.88 -15.43 -10.90
C TRP A 220 7.49 -16.45 -9.93
N ASN A 221 8.57 -17.07 -10.35
CA ASN A 221 9.43 -17.93 -9.55
C ASN A 221 10.80 -17.26 -9.42
N GLY A 222 11.39 -17.32 -8.23
CA GLY A 222 12.69 -16.76 -7.91
C GLY A 222 13.66 -17.82 -7.39
#